data_8728c05c85fb2e23c1944bb28d8ec872
#
_entry.id   8728c05c85fb2e23c1944bb28d8ec872
#
_cell.length_a   1.000
_cell.length_b   1.000
_cell.length_c   1.000
_cell.angle_alpha   90.00
_cell.angle_beta   90.00
_cell.angle_gamma   90.00
#
_symmetry.space_group_name_H-M   'P 1'
#
loop_
_entity.id
_entity.type
_entity.pdbx_description
1 polymer ?
#
loop_
_entity_poly.entity_id
_entity_poly.type
_entity_poly.pdbx_seq_one_letter_code
_entity_poly.pdbx_strand_id
1 'polypeptide(L)' 'MWVLLFVYMYDTHPYVEKHSVHDNMVECFKARENLGAELTGVSGHFSNGQQAICVKK' A
#
# COMPACT_ATOMS: atom_id res chain seq x y z
N MET A 1 -5.74 15.31 -2.17
CA MET A 1 -6.05 13.88 -2.10
C MET A 1 -4.83 13.05 -1.83
N TRP A 2 -5.02 11.89 -1.24
CA TRP A 2 -3.95 10.96 -0.96
C TRP A 2 -4.17 9.68 -1.72
N VAL A 3 -3.12 9.16 -2.34
CA VAL A 3 -3.18 7.95 -3.14
C VAL A 3 -2.37 6.87 -2.45
N LEU A 4 -2.97 5.69 -2.30
CA LEU A 4 -2.29 4.52 -1.77
C LEU A 4 -1.71 3.76 -2.95
N LEU A 5 -0.39 3.66 -2.98
CA LEU A 5 0.34 2.94 -4.03
C LEU A 5 0.86 1.62 -3.45
N PHE A 6 0.64 0.55 -4.18
CA PHE A 6 1.19 -0.76 -3.83
C PHE A 6 2.41 -1.02 -4.70
N VAL A 7 3.55 -1.25 -4.05
CA VAL A 7 4.82 -1.51 -4.73
C VAL A 7 5.20 -2.96 -4.48
N TYR A 8 5.52 -3.68 -5.53
CA TYR A 8 5.92 -5.07 -5.38
C TYR A 8 6.99 -5.43 -6.42
N MET A 9 7.73 -6.48 -6.11
CA MET A 9 8.76 -7.02 -7.01
C MET A 9 8.26 -8.30 -7.64
N TYR A 10 8.41 -8.39 -8.95
CA TYR A 10 8.10 -9.60 -9.68
C TYR A 10 9.21 -9.86 -10.68
N ASP A 11 9.82 -11.03 -10.58
CA ASP A 11 10.91 -11.44 -11.48
C ASP A 11 12.03 -10.39 -11.51
N THR A 12 12.43 -9.91 -10.33
CA THR A 12 13.45 -8.88 -10.11
C THR A 12 13.12 -7.49 -10.65
N HIS A 13 11.88 -7.29 -11.12
CA HIS A 13 11.42 -5.99 -11.61
C HIS A 13 10.45 -5.35 -10.62
N PRO A 14 10.61 -4.04 -10.35
CA PRO A 14 9.65 -3.35 -9.49
C PRO A 14 8.41 -2.94 -10.26
N TYR A 15 7.26 -3.05 -9.61
CA TYR A 15 5.98 -2.62 -10.15
C TYR A 15 5.27 -1.74 -9.13
N VAL A 16 4.54 -0.75 -9.62
CA VAL A 16 3.77 0.16 -8.78
C VAL A 16 2.35 0.19 -9.30
N GLU A 17 1.38 -0.05 -8.43
CA GLU A 17 -0.03 0.02 -8.78
C GLU A 17 -0.76 0.98 -7.87
N LYS A 18 -1.66 1.77 -8.43
CA LYS A 18 -2.55 2.62 -7.65
C LYS A 18 -3.63 1.72 -7.04
N HIS A 19 -3.65 1.61 -5.73
CA HIS A 19 -4.60 0.77 -5.02
C HIS A 19 -5.91 1.50 -4.76
N SER A 20 -5.83 2.72 -4.22
CA SER A 20 -7.02 3.48 -3.85
C SER A 20 -6.68 4.95 -3.65
N VAL A 21 -7.73 5.77 -3.58
CA VAL A 21 -7.61 7.22 -3.38
C VAL A 21 -8.43 7.59 -2.15
N HIS A 22 -7.88 8.48 -1.32
CA HIS A 22 -8.49 8.87 -0.06
C HIS A 22 -8.46 10.38 0.12
N ASP A 23 -9.41 10.91 0.88
CA ASP A 23 -9.54 12.34 1.08
C ASP A 23 -8.44 12.93 1.97
N ASN A 24 -7.94 12.14 2.90
CA ASN A 24 -6.92 12.61 3.83
C ASN A 24 -5.91 11.49 4.14
N MET A 25 -4.82 11.89 4.77
CA MET A 25 -3.73 10.98 5.07
C MET A 25 -4.15 9.86 6.03
N VAL A 26 -4.99 10.16 7.00
CA VAL A 26 -5.43 9.17 8.00
C VAL A 26 -6.19 8.03 7.33
N GLU A 27 -7.08 8.38 6.42
CA GLU A 27 -7.85 7.36 5.68
C GLU A 27 -6.95 6.53 4.78
N CYS A 28 -5.97 7.17 4.14
CA CYS A 28 -4.99 6.46 3.32
C CYS A 28 -4.17 5.49 4.18
N PHE A 29 -3.75 5.93 5.36
CA PHE A 29 -2.96 5.10 6.26
C PHE A 29 -3.77 3.90 6.78
N LYS A 30 -5.07 4.11 7.08
CA LYS A 30 -5.95 3.01 7.48
C LYS A 30 -6.07 1.98 6.36
N ALA A 31 -6.21 2.44 5.12
CA ALA A 31 -6.30 1.55 3.97
C ALA A 31 -5.00 0.76 3.80
N ARG A 32 -3.85 1.40 4.05
CA ARG A 32 -2.56 0.73 4.01
C ARG A 32 -2.48 -0.38 5.06
N GLU A 33 -2.95 -0.10 6.28
CA GLU A 33 -2.95 -1.10 7.36
C GLU A 33 -3.85 -2.29 6.99
N ASN A 34 -5.02 -2.00 6.44
CA ASN A 34 -5.96 -3.05 6.03
C ASN A 34 -5.40 -3.89 4.90
N LEU A 35 -4.71 -3.26 3.96
CA LEU A 35 -4.08 -4.00 2.85
C LEU A 35 -3.03 -4.96 3.39
N GLY A 36 -2.21 -4.52 4.35
CA GLY A 36 -1.24 -5.39 4.99
C GLY A 36 -1.90 -6.58 5.66
N ALA A 37 -3.01 -6.34 6.37
CA ALA A 37 -3.75 -7.40 7.04
C ALA A 37 -4.32 -8.41 6.04
N GLU A 38 -4.80 -7.93 4.89
CA GLU A 38 -5.32 -8.81 3.85
C GLU A 38 -4.23 -9.70 3.24
N LEU A 39 -3.04 -9.14 3.06
CA LEU A 39 -1.95 -9.85 2.40
C LEU A 39 -1.20 -10.79 3.33
N THR A 40 -1.03 -10.43 4.60
CA THR A 40 -0.19 -11.19 5.53
C THR A 40 -0.92 -11.66 6.79
N GLY A 41 -2.13 -11.17 7.02
CA GLY A 41 -2.87 -11.43 8.25
C GLY A 41 -2.46 -10.54 9.41
N VAL A 42 -1.51 -9.64 9.21
CA VAL A 42 -1.04 -8.70 10.24
C VAL A 42 -1.18 -7.29 9.72
N SER A 43 -1.93 -6.46 10.46
CA SER A 43 -2.19 -5.07 10.07
C SER A 43 -0.89 -4.30 9.86
N GLY A 44 -0.78 -3.62 8.72
CA GLY A 44 0.38 -2.79 8.40
C GLY A 44 1.66 -3.56 8.09
N HIS A 45 1.59 -4.87 8.01
CA HIS A 45 2.76 -5.70 7.72
C HIS A 45 2.75 -6.16 6.27
N PHE A 46 3.92 -6.10 5.62
CA PHE A 46 4.07 -6.54 4.23
C PHE A 46 5.23 -7.52 4.13
N SER A 47 5.06 -8.49 3.24
CA SER A 47 6.10 -9.48 2.99
C SER A 47 7.30 -8.86 2.28
N ASN A 48 8.43 -9.56 2.28
CA ASN A 48 9.59 -9.11 1.52
C ASN A 48 9.22 -8.91 0.06
N GLY A 49 9.66 -7.79 -0.51
CA GLY A 49 9.36 -7.47 -1.90
C GLY A 49 8.00 -6.80 -2.10
N GLN A 50 7.27 -6.53 -1.02
CA GLN A 50 5.99 -5.83 -1.08
C GLN A 50 5.99 -4.65 -0.14
N GLN A 51 5.35 -3.57 -0.54
CA GLN A 51 5.21 -2.38 0.30
C GLN A 51 4.06 -1.53 -0.19
N ALA A 52 3.48 -0.75 0.69
CA ALA A 52 2.46 0.22 0.30
C ALA A 52 2.83 1.57 0.88
N ILE A 53 2.62 2.63 0.10
CA ILE A 53 2.94 3.99 0.50
C ILE A 53 1.79 4.92 0.17
N CYS A 54 1.61 5.93 1.01
CA CYS A 54 0.63 7.00 0.78
C CYS A 54 1.36 8.22 0.24
N VAL A 55 0.91 8.72 -0.90
CA VAL A 55 1.49 9.92 -1.49
C VAL A 55 0.41 10.96 -1.68
N LYS A 56 0.76 12.21 -1.49
CA LYS A 56 -0.16 13.32 -1.65
C LYS A 56 -0.20 13.73 -3.12
N LYS A 57 -1.40 13.93 -3.59
CA LYS A 57 -1.64 14.41 -4.95
C LYS A 57 -2.23 15.79 -4.96
#